data_78c6b1d9b8c8483a4c441fe953726d5a
#
_entry.id   78c6b1d9b8c8483a4c441fe953726d5a
#
_cell.length_a   1.000
_cell.length_b   1.000
_cell.length_c   1.000
_cell.angle_alpha   90.00
_cell.angle_beta   90.00
_cell.angle_gamma   90.00
#
_symmetry.space_group_name_H-M   'P 1'
#
loop_
_entity.id
_entity.type
_entity.pdbx_description
1 polymer ?
#
loop_
_entity_poly.entity_id
_entity_poly.type
_entity_poly.pdbx_seq_one_letter_code
_entity_poly.pdbx_strand_id
1 'polypeptide(L)'
;MTISTQAGADEGVFVARAREGDAKAFSELVRRYEGKIFRLAQHITQNREDAEDVLQETFMKAYEHLDQFKGDSKFYTWIVRIAVNQALMKLRRRKTDKSVSLDETIDTGEDNLVREIAAWDEDPEQRFSREELGQILDSAIQSLDPPYRSVFVLRDIEDLSTEETADALNLSIPAVKSRLLRARLQLREKLTRYFKRKGDDAFAYL
;
A
#
# COMPACT_ATOMS: atom_id res chain seq x y z
N MET A 1 24.55 11.35 7.34
CA MET A 1 24.38 9.92 6.97
C MET A 1 24.33 8.97 8.16
N THR A 2 24.04 9.46 9.39
CA THR A 2 24.22 8.69 10.66
C THR A 2 22.91 8.36 11.40
N ILE A 3 21.76 8.88 10.97
CA ILE A 3 20.50 8.71 11.71
C ILE A 3 19.78 7.38 11.37
N SER A 4 20.01 6.84 10.17
CA SER A 4 19.34 5.60 9.72
C SER A 4 19.90 4.31 10.38
N THR A 5 21.16 4.33 10.80
CA THR A 5 21.84 3.16 11.38
C THR A 5 21.47 2.93 12.85
N GLN A 6 21.24 3.99 13.62
CA GLN A 6 20.84 3.90 15.02
C GLN A 6 19.40 3.37 15.17
N ALA A 7 18.47 3.82 14.32
CA ALA A 7 17.09 3.36 14.36
C ALA A 7 16.93 1.86 14.07
N GLY A 8 17.79 1.28 13.23
CA GLY A 8 17.80 -0.15 12.93
C GLY A 8 18.43 -1.01 14.05
N ALA A 9 19.46 -0.49 14.73
CA ALA A 9 20.08 -1.17 15.86
C ALA A 9 19.11 -1.28 17.05
N ASP A 10 18.35 -0.21 17.34
CA ASP A 10 17.32 -0.20 18.37
C ASP A 10 16.17 -1.17 18.05
N GLU A 11 15.77 -1.31 16.79
CA GLU A 11 14.70 -2.23 16.36
C GLU A 11 15.06 -3.69 16.70
N GLY A 12 16.26 -4.13 16.36
CA GLY A 12 16.72 -5.50 16.66
C GLY A 12 16.70 -5.81 18.16
N VAL A 13 17.06 -4.83 18.99
CA VAL A 13 17.02 -4.97 20.46
C VAL A 13 15.57 -5.13 20.95
N PHE A 14 14.64 -4.32 20.47
CA PHE A 14 13.22 -4.46 20.84
C PHE A 14 12.63 -5.78 20.39
N VAL A 15 12.94 -6.22 19.18
CA VAL A 15 12.49 -7.54 18.67
C VAL A 15 13.04 -8.67 19.54
N ALA A 16 14.33 -8.67 19.89
CA ALA A 16 14.93 -9.70 20.71
C ALA A 16 14.26 -9.78 22.10
N ARG A 17 14.09 -8.63 22.77
CA ARG A 17 13.42 -8.55 24.08
C ARG A 17 11.96 -8.97 24.03
N ALA A 18 11.25 -8.55 22.99
CA ALA A 18 9.85 -8.93 22.80
C ALA A 18 9.69 -10.45 22.61
N ARG A 19 10.63 -11.11 21.92
CA ARG A 19 10.67 -12.58 21.79
C ARG A 19 10.91 -13.29 23.12
N GLU A 20 11.59 -12.65 24.08
CA GLU A 20 11.78 -13.15 25.45
C GLU A 20 10.57 -12.86 26.36
N GLY A 21 9.48 -12.30 25.80
CA GLY A 21 8.24 -12.03 26.53
C GLY A 21 8.16 -10.62 27.15
N ASP A 22 9.10 -9.71 26.80
CA ASP A 22 9.03 -8.32 27.24
C ASP A 22 7.91 -7.56 26.50
N ALA A 23 6.74 -7.46 27.12
CA ALA A 23 5.60 -6.75 26.59
C ALA A 23 5.86 -5.25 26.35
N LYS A 24 6.76 -4.61 27.10
CA LYS A 24 7.13 -3.21 26.90
C LYS A 24 7.93 -3.04 25.61
N ALA A 25 8.85 -3.96 25.32
CA ALA A 25 9.59 -3.96 24.07
C ALA A 25 8.66 -4.14 22.86
N PHE A 26 7.67 -5.02 22.95
CA PHE A 26 6.67 -5.16 21.89
C PHE A 26 5.81 -3.91 21.74
N SER A 27 5.38 -3.27 22.83
CA SER A 27 4.63 -2.02 22.79
C SER A 27 5.39 -0.89 22.08
N GLU A 28 6.72 -0.84 22.19
CA GLU A 28 7.55 0.10 21.43
C GLU A 28 7.54 -0.20 19.93
N LEU A 29 7.55 -1.47 19.53
CA LEU A 29 7.39 -1.85 18.13
C LEU A 29 6.00 -1.46 17.60
N VAL A 30 4.94 -1.68 18.37
CA VAL A 30 3.58 -1.24 18.02
C VAL A 30 3.57 0.27 17.79
N ARG A 31 4.02 1.07 18.77
CA ARG A 31 4.04 2.53 18.69
C ARG A 31 4.81 3.05 17.47
N ARG A 32 5.89 2.36 17.07
CA ARG A 32 6.72 2.73 15.93
C ARG A 32 6.02 2.48 14.59
N TYR A 33 5.19 1.46 14.50
CA TYR A 33 4.64 0.99 13.22
C TYR A 33 3.13 1.11 13.08
N GLU A 34 2.36 1.35 14.16
CA GLU A 34 0.89 1.44 14.11
C GLU A 34 0.38 2.42 13.05
N GLY A 35 0.95 3.62 12.99
CA GLY A 35 0.54 4.64 12.02
C GLY A 35 0.83 4.24 10.56
N LYS A 36 1.93 3.50 10.32
CA LYS A 36 2.26 3.00 8.97
C LYS A 36 1.33 1.85 8.57
N ILE A 37 1.13 0.90 9.47
CA ILE A 37 0.26 -0.26 9.23
C ILE A 37 -1.20 0.18 9.06
N PHE A 38 -1.66 1.16 9.83
CA PHE A 38 -2.99 1.72 9.65
C PHE A 38 -3.17 2.34 8.26
N ARG A 39 -2.22 3.20 7.82
CA ARG A 39 -2.28 3.80 6.47
C ARG A 39 -2.24 2.76 5.36
N LEU A 40 -1.36 1.77 5.47
CA LEU A 40 -1.30 0.64 4.54
C LEU A 40 -2.65 -0.09 4.46
N ALA A 41 -3.23 -0.45 5.61
CA ALA A 41 -4.53 -1.09 5.68
C ALA A 41 -5.63 -0.21 5.07
N GLN A 42 -5.64 1.09 5.37
CA GLN A 42 -6.58 2.06 4.82
C GLN A 42 -6.49 2.14 3.28
N HIS A 43 -5.28 2.20 2.72
CA HIS A 43 -5.09 2.21 1.26
C HIS A 43 -5.60 0.91 0.61
N ILE A 44 -5.44 -0.24 1.25
CA ILE A 44 -5.86 -1.52 0.68
C ILE A 44 -7.37 -1.71 0.85
N THR A 45 -7.91 -1.52 2.05
CA THR A 45 -9.33 -1.81 2.36
C THR A 45 -10.29 -0.72 1.91
N GLN A 46 -9.82 0.53 1.83
CA GLN A 46 -10.62 1.73 1.56
C GLN A 46 -11.79 1.91 2.54
N ASN A 47 -11.66 1.39 3.73
CA ASN A 47 -12.63 1.49 4.80
C ASN A 47 -11.90 1.63 6.13
N ARG A 48 -12.29 2.61 6.93
CA ARG A 48 -11.61 2.93 8.18
C ARG A 48 -11.79 1.83 9.23
N GLU A 49 -12.99 1.30 9.38
CA GLU A 49 -13.29 0.24 10.34
C GLU A 49 -12.50 -1.03 9.99
N ASP A 50 -12.51 -1.43 8.71
CA ASP A 50 -11.70 -2.55 8.24
C ASP A 50 -10.20 -2.31 8.46
N ALA A 51 -9.72 -1.08 8.31
CA ALA A 51 -8.31 -0.74 8.54
C ALA A 51 -7.94 -0.82 10.03
N GLU A 52 -8.83 -0.39 10.93
CA GLU A 52 -8.67 -0.50 12.38
C GLU A 52 -8.64 -1.98 12.81
N ASP A 53 -9.54 -2.80 12.28
CA ASP A 53 -9.55 -4.25 12.51
C ASP A 53 -8.27 -4.93 12.01
N VAL A 54 -7.84 -4.59 10.78
CA VAL A 54 -6.59 -5.11 10.20
C VAL A 54 -5.39 -4.72 11.05
N LEU A 55 -5.35 -3.48 11.56
CA LEU A 55 -4.29 -3.03 12.45
C LEU A 55 -4.21 -3.90 13.70
N GLN A 56 -5.33 -4.09 14.39
CA GLN A 56 -5.40 -4.91 15.60
C GLN A 56 -5.00 -6.36 15.33
N GLU A 57 -5.60 -6.99 14.33
CA GLU A 57 -5.30 -8.38 13.95
C GLU A 57 -3.84 -8.56 13.55
N THR A 58 -3.25 -7.56 12.89
CA THR A 58 -1.85 -7.59 12.49
C THR A 58 -0.93 -7.67 13.70
N PHE A 59 -1.12 -6.79 14.68
CA PHE A 59 -0.26 -6.79 15.87
C PHE A 59 -0.53 -7.98 16.80
N MET A 60 -1.76 -8.46 16.91
CA MET A 60 -2.05 -9.70 17.62
C MET A 60 -1.29 -10.88 17.01
N LYS A 61 -1.40 -11.07 15.69
CA LYS A 61 -0.67 -12.14 14.98
C LYS A 61 0.84 -11.96 15.00
N ALA A 62 1.31 -10.71 14.92
CA ALA A 62 2.73 -10.42 15.05
C ALA A 62 3.26 -10.82 16.43
N TYR A 63 2.50 -10.58 17.50
CA TYR A 63 2.86 -11.02 18.84
C TYR A 63 2.85 -12.53 18.99
N GLU A 64 1.80 -13.19 18.51
CA GLU A 64 1.63 -14.66 18.57
C GLU A 64 2.71 -15.43 17.80
N HIS A 65 3.21 -14.83 16.69
CA HIS A 65 4.18 -15.48 15.79
C HIS A 65 5.56 -14.82 15.80
N LEU A 66 5.86 -14.02 16.83
CA LEU A 66 7.12 -13.28 16.92
C LEU A 66 8.34 -14.21 17.02
N ASP A 67 8.16 -15.39 17.57
CA ASP A 67 9.17 -16.47 17.62
C ASP A 67 9.58 -16.96 16.22
N GLN A 68 8.68 -16.86 15.23
CA GLN A 68 8.92 -17.25 13.84
C GLN A 68 9.66 -16.18 13.02
N PHE A 69 9.79 -14.98 13.55
CA PHE A 69 10.58 -13.95 12.90
C PHE A 69 12.07 -14.25 12.99
N LYS A 70 12.67 -14.72 11.88
CA LYS A 70 14.08 -15.17 11.84
C LYS A 70 15.09 -14.03 11.70
N GLY A 71 14.66 -12.82 11.38
CA GLY A 71 15.55 -11.68 11.12
C GLY A 71 16.14 -11.66 9.69
N ASP A 72 15.66 -12.52 8.79
CA ASP A 72 16.10 -12.56 7.38
C ASP A 72 15.63 -11.32 6.58
N SER A 73 14.69 -10.56 7.12
CA SER A 73 14.20 -9.30 6.60
C SER A 73 14.10 -8.25 7.71
N LYS A 74 13.82 -7.00 7.36
CA LYS A 74 13.44 -5.98 8.35
C LYS A 74 12.15 -6.40 9.04
N PHE A 75 12.00 -6.09 10.32
CA PHE A 75 10.77 -6.35 11.06
C PHE A 75 9.56 -5.70 10.39
N TYR A 76 9.75 -4.48 9.83
CA TYR A 76 8.71 -3.80 9.06
C TYR A 76 8.21 -4.61 7.86
N THR A 77 9.10 -5.16 7.05
CA THR A 77 8.72 -6.01 5.90
C THR A 77 7.90 -7.23 6.34
N TRP A 78 8.30 -7.85 7.46
CA TRP A 78 7.60 -9.00 8.00
C TRP A 78 6.18 -8.65 8.48
N ILE A 79 6.01 -7.54 9.24
CA ILE A 79 4.70 -7.12 9.73
C ILE A 79 3.78 -6.63 8.61
N VAL A 80 4.33 -6.00 7.56
CA VAL A 80 3.60 -5.62 6.34
C VAL A 80 2.99 -6.85 5.66
N ARG A 81 3.71 -7.97 5.57
CA ARG A 81 3.16 -9.22 5.01
C ARG A 81 1.94 -9.71 5.80
N ILE A 82 1.99 -9.62 7.12
CA ILE A 82 0.84 -9.97 7.97
C ILE A 82 -0.33 -9.02 7.69
N ALA A 83 -0.08 -7.71 7.68
CA ALA A 83 -1.10 -6.68 7.45
C ALA A 83 -1.79 -6.83 6.09
N VAL A 84 -1.01 -7.04 5.03
CA VAL A 84 -1.53 -7.23 3.66
C VAL A 84 -2.42 -8.46 3.59
N ASN A 85 -1.99 -9.58 4.18
CA ASN A 85 -2.79 -10.79 4.21
C ASN A 85 -4.13 -10.57 4.93
N GLN A 86 -4.15 -9.86 6.07
CA GLN A 86 -5.39 -9.52 6.77
C GLN A 86 -6.29 -8.60 5.93
N ALA A 87 -5.71 -7.56 5.33
CA ALA A 87 -6.45 -6.62 4.47
C ALA A 87 -7.09 -7.33 3.26
N LEU A 88 -6.34 -8.19 2.57
CA LEU A 88 -6.87 -8.97 1.44
C LEU A 88 -7.95 -9.98 1.88
N MET A 89 -7.82 -10.59 3.06
CA MET A 89 -8.87 -11.45 3.62
C MET A 89 -10.15 -10.67 3.89
N LYS A 90 -10.07 -9.46 4.46
CA LYS A 90 -11.22 -8.57 4.65
C LYS A 90 -11.90 -8.23 3.33
N LEU A 91 -11.14 -7.86 2.30
CA LEU A 91 -11.69 -7.57 0.97
C LEU A 91 -12.41 -8.78 0.36
N ARG A 92 -11.84 -9.99 0.50
CA ARG A 92 -12.48 -11.23 0.00
C ARG A 92 -13.79 -11.50 0.73
N ARG A 93 -13.83 -11.40 2.06
CA ARG A 93 -15.05 -11.58 2.86
C ARG A 93 -16.15 -10.60 2.44
N ARG A 94 -15.82 -9.30 2.34
CA ARG A 94 -16.77 -8.28 1.85
C ARG A 94 -17.31 -8.57 0.45
N LYS A 95 -16.49 -9.12 -0.42
CA LYS A 95 -16.92 -9.51 -1.76
C LYS A 95 -17.86 -10.72 -1.69
N THR A 96 -17.56 -11.72 -0.87
CA THR A 96 -18.41 -12.90 -0.69
C THR A 96 -19.74 -12.50 -0.07
N ASP A 97 -19.76 -11.66 0.95
CA ASP A 97 -20.99 -11.18 1.60
C ASP A 97 -21.86 -10.35 0.62
N LYS A 98 -21.25 -9.62 -0.30
CA LYS A 98 -21.96 -8.91 -1.38
C LYS A 98 -22.39 -9.85 -2.51
N SER A 99 -21.67 -10.91 -2.81
CA SER A 99 -21.99 -11.86 -3.89
C SER A 99 -23.12 -12.83 -3.54
N VAL A 100 -23.47 -12.97 -2.27
CA VAL A 100 -24.74 -13.59 -1.86
C VAL A 100 -25.94 -12.74 -2.31
N SER A 101 -25.71 -11.50 -2.71
CA SER A 101 -26.74 -10.56 -3.22
C SER A 101 -26.73 -10.33 -4.72
N LEU A 102 -25.67 -10.67 -5.48
CA LEU A 102 -25.64 -10.45 -6.94
C LEU A 102 -24.53 -11.30 -7.59
N ASP A 103 -24.97 -12.18 -8.48
CA ASP A 103 -24.15 -13.00 -9.37
C ASP A 103 -23.49 -12.10 -10.44
N GLU A 104 -22.21 -11.77 -10.27
CA GLU A 104 -21.43 -11.10 -11.32
C GLU A 104 -20.00 -11.65 -11.41
N THR A 105 -19.77 -12.37 -12.48
CA THR A 105 -18.51 -12.94 -12.94
C THR A 105 -17.42 -11.87 -13.12
N ILE A 106 -16.25 -12.12 -12.52
CA ILE A 106 -15.05 -11.31 -12.77
C ILE A 106 -14.38 -11.85 -14.02
N ASP A 107 -14.52 -11.11 -15.08
CA ASP A 107 -13.75 -11.28 -16.31
C ASP A 107 -12.27 -10.91 -16.04
N THR A 108 -11.39 -11.90 -16.10
CA THR A 108 -9.94 -11.73 -16.08
C THR A 108 -9.47 -11.42 -17.50
N GLY A 109 -9.88 -10.29 -18.04
CA GLY A 109 -9.44 -9.83 -19.34
C GLY A 109 -7.93 -9.60 -19.39
N GLU A 110 -7.21 -10.50 -20.02
CA GLU A 110 -5.88 -10.26 -20.58
C GLU A 110 -6.03 -9.32 -21.77
N ASP A 111 -5.81 -8.04 -21.56
CA ASP A 111 -5.70 -7.09 -22.66
C ASP A 111 -4.28 -6.53 -22.75
N ASN A 112 -3.64 -6.90 -23.83
CA ASN A 112 -2.36 -6.40 -24.30
C ASN A 112 -2.52 -4.96 -24.79
N LEU A 113 -2.09 -3.99 -24.01
CA LEU A 113 -1.90 -2.61 -24.48
C LEU A 113 -0.52 -2.11 -24.08
N VAL A 114 0.45 -2.39 -24.93
CA VAL A 114 1.70 -1.63 -25.00
C VAL A 114 1.39 -0.33 -25.73
N ARG A 115 1.22 0.77 -24.99
CA ARG A 115 1.21 2.11 -25.56
C ARG A 115 2.52 2.82 -25.20
N GLU A 116 3.20 3.34 -26.21
CA GLU A 116 4.39 4.15 -26.09
C GLU A 116 4.22 5.30 -25.09
N ILE A 117 5.23 5.44 -24.23
CA ILE A 117 5.28 6.47 -23.19
C ILE A 117 5.78 7.74 -23.85
N ALA A 118 4.87 8.64 -24.22
CA ALA A 118 5.25 10.00 -24.58
C ALA A 118 5.82 10.73 -23.35
N ALA A 119 6.91 11.46 -23.56
CA ALA A 119 7.59 12.26 -22.54
C ALA A 119 6.64 13.29 -21.91
N TRP A 120 6.89 13.59 -20.64
CA TRP A 120 6.22 14.69 -19.94
C TRP A 120 6.75 16.00 -20.51
N ASP A 121 5.86 16.83 -21.07
CA ASP A 121 6.12 18.24 -21.24
C ASP A 121 5.99 18.94 -19.90
N GLU A 122 7.01 19.72 -19.57
CA GLU A 122 7.10 20.52 -18.36
C GLU A 122 6.16 21.73 -18.51
N ASP A 123 5.24 21.90 -17.64
CA ASP A 123 4.94 23.02 -16.76
C ASP A 123 3.55 22.92 -16.13
N PRO A 124 3.44 22.92 -14.83
CA PRO A 124 2.39 23.68 -14.18
C PRO A 124 2.96 24.53 -13.04
N GLU A 125 3.33 25.74 -13.29
CA GLU A 125 3.34 26.80 -12.29
C GLU A 125 1.94 27.04 -11.70
N GLN A 126 1.29 26.02 -11.18
CA GLN A 126 0.08 26.16 -10.39
C GLN A 126 0.26 25.57 -9.02
N ARG A 127 0.35 26.47 -8.08
CA ARG A 127 0.49 26.35 -6.64
C ARG A 127 -0.65 25.57 -6.02
N PHE A 128 -0.64 24.25 -6.17
CA PHE A 128 -1.45 23.42 -5.30
C PHE A 128 -0.82 23.42 -3.92
N SER A 129 -1.62 23.66 -2.89
CA SER A 129 -1.14 23.42 -1.54
C SER A 129 -0.71 21.95 -1.43
N ARG A 130 0.28 21.66 -0.60
CA ARG A 130 0.75 20.28 -0.38
C ARG A 130 -0.39 19.34 0.04
N GLU A 131 -1.38 19.87 0.74
CA GLU A 131 -2.58 19.14 1.18
C GLU A 131 -3.52 18.80 0.00
N GLU A 132 -3.75 19.76 -0.90
CA GLU A 132 -4.58 19.53 -2.09
C GLU A 132 -3.97 18.48 -3.01
N LEU A 133 -2.65 18.55 -3.23
CA LEU A 133 -1.94 17.54 -4.01
C LEU A 133 -2.01 16.15 -3.35
N GLY A 134 -1.90 16.08 -2.02
CA GLY A 134 -2.07 14.84 -1.26
C GLY A 134 -3.45 14.23 -1.47
N GLN A 135 -4.51 15.02 -1.37
CA GLN A 135 -5.89 14.55 -1.58
C GLN A 135 -6.13 14.05 -3.02
N ILE A 136 -5.54 14.73 -4.01
CA ILE A 136 -5.63 14.30 -5.41
C ILE A 136 -4.96 12.95 -5.62
N LEU A 137 -3.75 12.79 -5.07
CA LEU A 137 -2.99 11.53 -5.15
C LEU A 137 -3.72 10.40 -4.43
N ASP A 138 -4.22 10.63 -3.22
CA ASP A 138 -4.99 9.64 -2.48
C ASP A 138 -6.25 9.20 -3.24
N SER A 139 -6.99 10.15 -3.79
CA SER A 139 -8.17 9.88 -4.61
C SER A 139 -7.81 9.07 -5.88
N ALA A 140 -6.71 9.39 -6.53
CA ALA A 140 -6.22 8.66 -7.69
C ALA A 140 -5.83 7.22 -7.31
N ILE A 141 -5.12 7.02 -6.21
CA ILE A 141 -4.73 5.70 -5.69
C ILE A 141 -5.97 4.88 -5.31
N GLN A 142 -6.94 5.48 -4.62
CA GLN A 142 -8.18 4.83 -4.23
C GLN A 142 -9.00 4.34 -5.43
N SER A 143 -8.86 5.01 -6.56
CA SER A 143 -9.58 4.66 -7.78
C SER A 143 -8.94 3.52 -8.60
N LEU A 144 -7.76 3.02 -8.20
CA LEU A 144 -7.16 1.82 -8.80
C LEU A 144 -7.95 0.58 -8.37
N ASP A 145 -8.04 -0.40 -9.28
CA ASP A 145 -8.56 -1.71 -8.91
C ASP A 145 -7.70 -2.37 -7.83
N PRO A 146 -8.31 -3.15 -6.92
CA PRO A 146 -7.61 -3.72 -5.76
C PRO A 146 -6.30 -4.45 -6.09
N PRO A 147 -6.18 -5.26 -7.17
CA PRO A 147 -4.93 -5.94 -7.51
C PRO A 147 -3.79 -5.00 -7.93
N TYR A 148 -4.12 -3.90 -8.60
CA TYR A 148 -3.13 -2.89 -9.02
C TYR A 148 -2.77 -1.98 -7.87
N ARG A 149 -3.76 -1.56 -7.08
CA ARG A 149 -3.58 -0.72 -5.91
C ARG A 149 -2.67 -1.38 -4.87
N SER A 150 -2.91 -2.66 -4.54
CA SER A 150 -2.08 -3.38 -3.56
C SER A 150 -0.61 -3.44 -3.98
N VAL A 151 -0.33 -3.72 -5.26
CA VAL A 151 1.05 -3.73 -5.77
C VAL A 151 1.66 -2.33 -5.72
N PHE A 152 0.92 -1.30 -6.13
CA PHE A 152 1.39 0.08 -6.13
C PHE A 152 1.72 0.57 -4.72
N VAL A 153 0.81 0.33 -3.77
CA VAL A 153 1.01 0.72 -2.37
C VAL A 153 2.27 0.07 -1.80
N LEU A 154 2.47 -1.22 -2.00
CA LEU A 154 3.65 -1.92 -1.47
C LEU A 154 4.95 -1.47 -2.12
N ARG A 155 4.94 -1.21 -3.43
CA ARG A 155 6.15 -0.85 -4.19
C ARG A 155 6.51 0.63 -4.11
N ASP A 156 5.53 1.52 -4.28
CA ASP A 156 5.77 2.95 -4.49
C ASP A 156 5.48 3.79 -3.25
N ILE A 157 4.72 3.27 -2.27
CA ILE A 157 4.45 3.96 -1.00
C ILE A 157 5.26 3.35 0.14
N GLU A 158 5.29 2.03 0.25
CA GLU A 158 5.95 1.32 1.36
C GLU A 158 7.38 0.86 1.04
N ASP A 159 7.85 1.11 -0.18
CA ASP A 159 9.24 0.90 -0.62
C ASP A 159 9.74 -0.57 -0.51
N LEU A 160 8.81 -1.53 -0.56
CA LEU A 160 9.18 -2.94 -0.60
C LEU A 160 9.87 -3.27 -1.94
N SER A 161 10.78 -4.23 -1.93
CA SER A 161 11.37 -4.77 -3.18
C SER A 161 10.31 -5.53 -4.01
N THR A 162 10.62 -5.83 -5.26
CA THR A 162 9.73 -6.64 -6.11
C THR A 162 9.53 -8.04 -5.53
N GLU A 163 10.58 -8.61 -4.97
CA GLU A 163 10.60 -9.92 -4.33
C GLU A 163 9.75 -9.92 -3.05
N GLU A 164 9.95 -8.93 -2.15
CA GLU A 164 9.16 -8.77 -0.94
C GLU A 164 7.67 -8.56 -1.25
N THR A 165 7.37 -7.80 -2.31
CA THR A 165 5.99 -7.58 -2.77
C THR A 165 5.38 -8.85 -3.34
N ALA A 166 6.15 -9.62 -4.11
CA ALA A 166 5.71 -10.90 -4.65
C ALA A 166 5.36 -11.88 -3.54
N ASP A 167 6.22 -11.97 -2.52
CA ASP A 167 6.00 -12.78 -1.33
C ASP A 167 4.76 -12.33 -0.53
N ALA A 168 4.65 -11.01 -0.27
CA ALA A 168 3.53 -10.46 0.50
C ALA A 168 2.16 -10.68 -0.17
N LEU A 169 2.10 -10.66 -1.50
CA LEU A 169 0.86 -10.81 -2.27
C LEU A 169 0.64 -12.24 -2.80
N ASN A 170 1.60 -13.15 -2.57
CA ASN A 170 1.62 -14.49 -3.15
C ASN A 170 1.51 -14.47 -4.69
N LEU A 171 2.33 -13.64 -5.32
CA LEU A 171 2.39 -13.43 -6.76
C LEU A 171 3.76 -13.82 -7.32
N SER A 172 3.82 -14.08 -8.62
CA SER A 172 5.11 -14.18 -9.32
C SER A 172 5.73 -12.79 -9.53
N ILE A 173 7.06 -12.70 -9.59
CA ILE A 173 7.79 -11.47 -9.89
C ILE A 173 7.31 -10.82 -11.20
N PRO A 174 7.11 -11.54 -12.32
CA PRO A 174 6.54 -10.97 -13.53
C PRO A 174 5.15 -10.36 -13.33
N ALA A 175 4.28 -11.02 -12.52
CA ALA A 175 2.95 -10.51 -12.21
C ALA A 175 3.01 -9.20 -11.43
N VAL A 176 3.93 -9.08 -10.46
CA VAL A 176 4.16 -7.81 -9.74
C VAL A 176 4.58 -6.72 -10.69
N LYS A 177 5.59 -6.96 -11.56
CA LYS A 177 6.07 -5.98 -12.55
C LYS A 177 4.97 -5.52 -13.49
N SER A 178 4.18 -6.45 -14.03
CA SER A 178 3.07 -6.17 -14.95
C SER A 178 1.98 -5.33 -14.25
N ARG A 179 1.56 -5.73 -13.04
CA ARG A 179 0.54 -4.99 -12.27
C ARG A 179 1.01 -3.60 -11.87
N LEU A 180 2.28 -3.45 -11.47
CA LEU A 180 2.86 -2.15 -11.15
C LEU A 180 2.85 -1.21 -12.35
N LEU A 181 3.25 -1.70 -13.52
CA LEU A 181 3.21 -0.92 -14.76
C LEU A 181 1.79 -0.45 -15.07
N ARG A 182 0.80 -1.34 -15.00
CA ARG A 182 -0.62 -0.99 -15.23
C ARG A 182 -1.11 0.02 -14.20
N ALA A 183 -0.78 -0.15 -12.91
CA ALA A 183 -1.12 0.81 -11.86
C ALA A 183 -0.59 2.21 -12.16
N ARG A 184 0.69 2.32 -12.52
CA ARG A 184 1.34 3.60 -12.85
C ARG A 184 0.72 4.25 -14.10
N LEU A 185 0.38 3.47 -15.12
CA LEU A 185 -0.29 3.97 -16.33
C LEU A 185 -1.68 4.52 -16.01
N GLN A 186 -2.48 3.80 -15.23
CA GLN A 186 -3.80 4.26 -14.79
C GLN A 186 -3.73 5.54 -13.95
N LEU A 187 -2.77 5.61 -13.00
CA LEU A 187 -2.55 6.81 -12.21
C LEU A 187 -2.15 8.01 -13.06
N ARG A 188 -1.19 7.81 -13.98
CA ARG A 188 -0.78 8.86 -14.92
C ARG A 188 -1.95 9.39 -15.73
N GLU A 189 -2.78 8.51 -16.29
CA GLU A 189 -3.95 8.92 -17.07
C GLU A 189 -4.94 9.74 -16.25
N LYS A 190 -5.22 9.32 -15.00
CA LYS A 190 -6.13 10.02 -14.10
C LYS A 190 -5.60 11.38 -13.69
N LEU A 191 -4.32 11.45 -13.30
CA LEU A 191 -3.68 12.72 -12.94
C LEU A 191 -3.61 13.68 -14.14
N THR A 192 -3.28 13.18 -15.33
CA THR A 192 -3.27 14.00 -16.55
C THR A 192 -4.66 14.57 -16.86
N ARG A 193 -5.72 13.78 -16.74
CA ARG A 193 -7.11 14.29 -16.94
C ARG A 193 -7.47 15.34 -15.89
N TYR A 194 -7.08 15.13 -14.65
CA TYR A 194 -7.36 16.06 -13.56
C TYR A 194 -6.71 17.41 -13.82
N PHE A 195 -5.40 17.42 -14.14
CA PHE A 195 -4.67 18.66 -14.36
C PHE A 195 -5.07 19.37 -15.66
N LYS A 196 -5.38 18.63 -16.74
CA LYS A 196 -5.92 19.24 -17.97
C LYS A 196 -7.25 19.94 -17.70
N ARG A 197 -8.20 19.30 -17.03
CA ARG A 197 -9.49 19.89 -16.72
C ARG A 197 -9.37 21.16 -15.87
N LYS A 198 -8.46 21.17 -14.88
CA LYS A 198 -8.23 22.34 -14.03
C LYS A 198 -7.49 23.46 -14.77
N GLY A 199 -6.64 23.14 -15.76
CA GLY A 199 -6.02 24.10 -16.66
C GLY A 199 -7.06 24.78 -17.58
N ASP A 200 -7.98 24.01 -18.14
CA ASP A 200 -9.05 24.53 -18.99
C ASP A 200 -10.03 25.44 -18.22
N ASP A 201 -10.36 25.09 -16.97
CA ASP A 201 -11.20 25.91 -16.09
C ASP A 201 -10.51 27.25 -15.71
N ALA A 202 -9.19 27.29 -15.63
CA ALA A 202 -8.45 28.53 -15.34
C ALA A 202 -8.47 29.52 -16.51
N PHE A 203 -8.60 29.05 -17.74
CA PHE A 203 -8.72 29.89 -18.95
C PHE A 203 -10.16 30.30 -19.24
N ALA A 204 -11.17 29.69 -18.62
CA ALA A 204 -12.57 30.04 -18.80
C ALA A 204 -12.96 31.34 -18.06
N TYR A 205 -12.12 31.89 -17.21
CA TYR A 205 -12.33 33.13 -16.45
C TYR A 205 -11.42 34.28 -16.88
N LEU A 206 -10.66 34.13 -17.98
CA LEU A 206 -9.92 35.19 -18.65
C LEU A 206 -10.61 35.58 -19.98
#